data_e622afcf2c40c061a0eab2ea5c91c0f5
#
_entry.id   e622afcf2c40c061a0eab2ea5c91c0f5
#
_cell.length_a   1.000
_cell.length_b   1.000
_cell.length_c   1.000
_cell.angle_alpha   90.00
_cell.angle_beta   90.00
_cell.angle_gamma   90.00
#
_symmetry.space_group_name_H-M   'P 1'
#
loop_
_entity.id
_entity.type
_entity.pdbx_description
1 polymer ?
#
loop_
_entity_poly.entity_id
_entity_poly.type
_entity_poly.pdbx_seq_one_letter_code
_entity_poly.pdbx_strand_id
1 'polypeptide(L)'
;AGGDITQGLPRVEELFESRKPKKMAQLAEISGRVTLEEAKRNAICNVTITANDGEVVSYALPYAGLRVKDGDTVEKGFALTEGALYPQDVLRVRGVHAVYDYLIQEVQKPYRQQGVDINDKHIEVICRQMMRKVRVEDAGDSDLLSGSTVDLIRFEDAKEAVQKRIDAGETNDGLELKLPTCTRLLMGITKASLATDSFLSAASFQETTKVLTEAAIQGKVDHLLGLKENVIIGKLIPAGSGLSVYRKYDKVDDEGTAQSGEEAVPEEEAPAEAAVLSESAEV
;
A
#
# COMPACT_ATOMS: atom_id res chain seq x y z
N ALA A 1 23.76 -11.91 23.54
CA ALA A 1 24.50 -10.96 22.70
C ALA A 1 24.44 -11.25 21.20
N GLY A 2 24.20 -12.51 20.77
CA GLY A 2 24.13 -12.85 19.35
C GLY A 2 22.78 -12.55 18.66
N GLY A 3 21.73 -12.18 19.39
CA GLY A 3 20.41 -11.86 18.86
C GLY A 3 20.26 -10.44 18.33
N ASP A 4 21.16 -9.55 18.72
CA ASP A 4 21.02 -8.11 18.48
C ASP A 4 21.50 -7.66 17.09
N ILE A 5 22.37 -8.44 16.45
CA ILE A 5 22.97 -8.07 15.15
C ILE A 5 21.96 -8.18 14.00
N THR A 6 20.95 -9.06 14.13
CA THR A 6 19.88 -9.23 13.13
C THR A 6 18.67 -8.30 13.35
N GLN A 7 18.66 -7.54 14.43
CA GLN A 7 17.58 -6.63 14.80
C GLN A 7 17.84 -5.16 14.43
N GLY A 8 19.00 -4.86 13.85
CA GLY A 8 19.36 -3.51 13.42
C GLY A 8 18.92 -3.19 11.99
N LEU A 9 19.83 -2.55 11.22
CA LEU A 9 19.57 -2.15 9.82
C LEU A 9 19.10 -3.30 8.90
N PRO A 10 19.60 -4.55 9.01
CA PRO A 10 19.07 -5.66 8.22
C PRO A 10 17.59 -5.94 8.45
N ARG A 11 17.08 -5.71 9.68
CA ARG A 11 15.65 -5.84 9.97
C ARG A 11 14.83 -4.74 9.31
N VAL A 12 15.34 -3.53 9.26
CA VAL A 12 14.69 -2.40 8.56
C VAL A 12 14.57 -2.71 7.06
N GLU A 13 15.65 -3.23 6.44
CA GLU A 13 15.62 -3.66 5.05
C GLU A 13 14.58 -4.78 4.82
N GLU A 14 14.56 -5.79 5.68
CA GLU A 14 13.60 -6.90 5.62
C GLU A 14 12.14 -6.40 5.69
N LEU A 15 11.86 -5.41 6.54
CA LEU A 15 10.53 -4.81 6.69
C LEU A 15 10.13 -4.03 5.43
N PHE A 16 11.01 -3.16 4.93
CA PHE A 16 10.71 -2.36 3.73
C PHE A 16 10.63 -3.19 2.46
N GLU A 17 11.38 -4.28 2.35
CA GLU A 17 11.24 -5.23 1.24
C GLU A 17 10.10 -6.23 1.44
N SER A 18 9.40 -6.15 2.58
CA SER A 18 8.33 -7.10 2.93
C SER A 18 8.77 -8.57 2.76
N ARG A 19 10.01 -8.86 3.16
CA ARG A 19 10.56 -10.21 3.10
C ARG A 19 10.01 -11.06 4.24
N LYS A 20 9.84 -12.34 3.97
CA LYS A 20 9.43 -13.30 4.98
C LYS A 20 10.54 -13.49 6.02
N PRO A 21 10.30 -13.24 7.31
CA PRO A 21 11.32 -13.39 8.34
C PRO A 21 11.70 -14.85 8.54
N LYS A 22 12.96 -15.10 8.90
CA LYS A 22 13.48 -16.46 9.16
C LYS A 22 12.74 -17.16 10.30
N LYS A 23 12.41 -16.41 11.36
CA LYS A 23 11.64 -16.87 12.52
C LYS A 23 10.34 -16.09 12.57
N MET A 24 9.33 -16.62 11.90
CA MET A 24 8.02 -15.98 11.78
C MET A 24 7.14 -16.34 12.96
N ALA A 25 6.47 -15.34 13.52
CA ALA A 25 5.39 -15.54 14.48
C ALA A 25 4.09 -15.87 13.76
N GLN A 26 3.36 -16.86 14.26
CA GLN A 26 2.03 -17.18 13.77
C GLN A 26 0.99 -16.27 14.44
N LEU A 27 0.11 -15.67 13.64
CA LEU A 27 -1.00 -14.85 14.11
C LEU A 27 -2.28 -15.69 14.24
N ALA A 28 -3.11 -15.36 15.23
CA ALA A 28 -4.47 -15.88 15.34
C ALA A 28 -5.36 -15.24 14.27
N GLU A 29 -6.02 -16.03 13.43
CA GLU A 29 -6.93 -15.52 12.39
C GLU A 29 -8.31 -15.18 12.93
N ILE A 30 -8.72 -15.83 14.01
CA ILE A 30 -10.01 -15.61 14.69
C ILE A 30 -9.79 -15.29 16.17
N SER A 31 -10.77 -14.61 16.77
CA SER A 31 -10.82 -14.39 18.24
C SER A 31 -11.52 -15.56 18.89
N GLY A 32 -10.98 -16.10 19.96
CA GLY A 32 -11.61 -17.22 20.63
C GLY A 32 -10.79 -17.80 21.78
N ARG A 33 -11.25 -18.93 22.29
CA ARG A 33 -10.58 -19.69 23.34
C ARG A 33 -9.59 -20.67 22.74
N VAL A 34 -8.38 -20.68 23.31
CA VAL A 34 -7.29 -21.58 22.89
C VAL A 34 -7.42 -22.93 23.61
N THR A 35 -7.28 -24.00 22.83
CA THR A 35 -7.12 -25.37 23.33
C THR A 35 -5.82 -25.93 22.79
N LEU A 36 -4.99 -26.48 23.66
CA LEU A 36 -3.69 -27.07 23.30
C LEU A 36 -3.80 -28.58 23.34
N GLU A 37 -3.49 -29.23 22.21
CA GLU A 37 -3.37 -30.66 22.12
C GLU A 37 -1.90 -31.06 21.86
N GLU A 38 -1.27 -31.73 22.83
CA GLU A 38 0.11 -32.19 22.67
C GLU A 38 0.17 -33.42 21.75
N ALA A 39 0.91 -33.32 20.66
CA ALA A 39 1.25 -34.47 19.85
C ALA A 39 2.33 -35.30 20.56
N LYS A 40 1.96 -36.48 21.02
CA LYS A 40 2.76 -37.40 21.90
C LYS A 40 4.15 -37.79 21.37
N ARG A 41 4.58 -37.42 20.17
CA ARG A 41 5.85 -37.85 19.56
C ARG A 41 6.72 -36.76 18.92
N ASN A 42 6.20 -35.57 18.70
CA ASN A 42 6.94 -34.47 18.07
C ASN A 42 6.82 -33.23 18.96
N ALA A 43 7.85 -32.40 18.98
CA ALA A 43 7.82 -31.10 19.65
C ALA A 43 6.81 -30.10 19.01
N ILE A 44 5.76 -30.61 18.41
CA ILE A 44 4.68 -29.88 17.73
C ILE A 44 3.43 -29.99 18.61
N CYS A 45 2.80 -28.89 18.87
CA CYS A 45 1.51 -28.76 19.55
C CYS A 45 0.46 -28.29 18.55
N ASN A 46 -0.72 -28.91 18.57
CA ASN A 46 -1.86 -28.40 17.84
C ASN A 46 -2.58 -27.36 18.70
N VAL A 47 -2.52 -26.12 18.26
CA VAL A 47 -3.20 -24.99 18.89
C VAL A 47 -4.52 -24.80 18.16
N THR A 48 -5.61 -25.08 18.82
CA THR A 48 -6.97 -24.92 18.28
C THR A 48 -7.63 -23.71 18.93
N ILE A 49 -8.11 -22.79 18.10
CA ILE A 49 -8.86 -21.61 18.55
C ILE A 49 -10.31 -21.83 18.18
N THR A 50 -11.18 -21.75 19.17
CA THR A 50 -12.64 -21.87 19.00
C THR A 50 -13.26 -20.50 19.24
N ALA A 51 -13.88 -19.93 18.21
CA ALA A 51 -14.62 -18.67 18.31
C ALA A 51 -15.99 -18.89 18.97
N ASN A 52 -16.57 -17.80 19.45
CA ASN A 52 -17.92 -17.82 20.04
C ASN A 52 -19.01 -18.22 19.03
N ASP A 53 -18.76 -18.03 17.74
CA ASP A 53 -19.67 -18.37 16.64
C ASP A 53 -19.58 -19.84 16.21
N GLY A 54 -18.71 -20.61 16.87
CA GLY A 54 -18.48 -22.03 16.56
C GLY A 54 -17.45 -22.27 15.45
N GLU A 55 -16.81 -21.23 14.90
CA GLU A 55 -15.71 -21.38 13.98
C GLU A 55 -14.47 -21.91 14.69
N VAL A 56 -13.78 -22.89 14.09
CA VAL A 56 -12.62 -23.55 14.68
C VAL A 56 -11.46 -23.51 13.69
N VAL A 57 -10.34 -22.97 14.13
CA VAL A 57 -9.10 -22.94 13.35
C VAL A 57 -7.98 -23.61 14.13
N SER A 58 -7.27 -24.56 13.50
CA SER A 58 -6.18 -25.32 14.12
C SER A 58 -4.83 -24.99 13.46
N TYR A 59 -3.82 -24.80 14.29
CA TYR A 59 -2.45 -24.52 13.88
C TYR A 59 -1.49 -25.57 14.46
N ALA A 60 -0.66 -26.18 13.61
CA ALA A 60 0.41 -27.06 14.06
C ALA A 60 1.69 -26.23 14.32
N LEU A 61 1.98 -25.96 15.58
CA LEU A 61 3.06 -25.07 16.01
C LEU A 61 4.08 -25.77 16.89
N PRO A 62 5.38 -25.38 16.83
CA PRO A 62 6.36 -25.90 17.76
C PRO A 62 6.05 -25.46 19.19
N TYR A 63 6.10 -26.39 20.13
CA TYR A 63 5.83 -26.10 21.55
C TYR A 63 6.83 -25.08 22.12
N ALA A 64 8.08 -25.14 21.68
CA ALA A 64 9.11 -24.17 22.03
C ALA A 64 8.82 -22.83 21.38
N GLY A 65 8.42 -21.84 22.20
CA GLY A 65 8.11 -20.47 21.74
C GLY A 65 6.63 -20.16 21.63
N LEU A 66 5.74 -21.02 22.14
CA LEU A 66 4.34 -20.66 22.32
C LEU A 66 4.19 -19.54 23.36
N ARG A 67 3.33 -18.57 23.05
CA ARG A 67 2.99 -17.43 23.93
C ARG A 67 1.67 -17.63 24.64
N VAL A 68 0.91 -18.63 24.25
CA VAL A 68 -0.43 -18.93 24.74
C VAL A 68 -0.42 -20.20 25.59
N LYS A 69 -1.32 -20.27 26.56
CA LYS A 69 -1.56 -21.41 27.43
C LYS A 69 -2.93 -22.01 27.11
N ASP A 70 -3.12 -23.24 27.54
CA ASP A 70 -4.41 -23.88 27.41
C ASP A 70 -5.48 -23.11 28.21
N GLY A 71 -6.61 -22.83 27.55
CA GLY A 71 -7.72 -22.09 28.12
C GLY A 71 -7.63 -20.57 28.00
N ASP A 72 -6.53 -20.00 27.47
CA ASP A 72 -6.42 -18.57 27.25
C ASP A 72 -7.43 -18.09 26.20
N THR A 73 -7.87 -16.84 26.34
CA THR A 73 -8.67 -16.16 25.33
C THR A 73 -7.78 -15.23 24.53
N VAL A 74 -7.79 -15.37 23.21
CA VAL A 74 -6.98 -14.57 22.28
C VAL A 74 -7.89 -13.74 21.36
N GLU A 75 -7.42 -12.56 21.01
CA GLU A 75 -8.05 -11.71 20.02
C GLU A 75 -7.47 -11.99 18.64
N LYS A 76 -8.26 -11.71 17.60
CA LYS A 76 -7.81 -11.75 16.22
C LYS A 76 -6.54 -10.93 16.01
N GLY A 77 -5.51 -11.57 15.47
CA GLY A 77 -4.21 -10.96 15.25
C GLY A 77 -3.23 -11.05 16.44
N PHE A 78 -3.56 -11.77 17.50
CA PHE A 78 -2.61 -12.07 18.58
C PHE A 78 -1.50 -13.00 18.07
N ALA A 79 -0.25 -12.76 18.49
CA ALA A 79 0.88 -13.61 18.12
C ALA A 79 0.92 -14.86 19.00
N LEU A 80 0.61 -16.02 18.45
CA LEU A 80 0.58 -17.31 19.13
C LEU A 80 1.99 -17.81 19.47
N THR A 81 2.99 -17.44 18.66
CA THR A 81 4.38 -17.87 18.84
C THR A 81 5.32 -16.68 18.95
N GLU A 82 6.51 -16.93 19.50
CA GLU A 82 7.61 -15.97 19.47
C GLU A 82 8.19 -15.86 18.07
N GLY A 83 8.55 -14.65 17.67
CA GLY A 83 9.17 -14.34 16.38
C GLY A 83 8.78 -12.97 15.86
N ALA A 84 9.25 -12.68 14.67
CA ALA A 84 8.91 -11.45 13.96
C ALA A 84 7.60 -11.64 13.20
N LEU A 85 6.72 -10.65 13.26
CA LEU A 85 5.49 -10.67 12.47
C LEU A 85 5.82 -10.44 10.99
N TYR A 86 5.12 -11.16 10.13
CA TYR A 86 5.20 -10.94 8.71
C TYR A 86 4.20 -9.85 8.30
N PRO A 87 4.65 -8.74 7.69
CA PRO A 87 3.77 -7.59 7.41
C PRO A 87 2.54 -7.93 6.57
N GLN A 88 2.65 -8.89 5.63
CA GLN A 88 1.51 -9.31 4.81
C GLN A 88 0.45 -10.08 5.62
N ASP A 89 0.86 -10.88 6.62
CA ASP A 89 -0.09 -11.54 7.51
C ASP A 89 -0.77 -10.53 8.43
N VAL A 90 -0.04 -9.51 8.88
CA VAL A 90 -0.64 -8.39 9.63
C VAL A 90 -1.69 -7.67 8.78
N LEU A 91 -1.41 -7.42 7.50
CA LEU A 91 -2.38 -6.83 6.57
C LEU A 91 -3.64 -7.69 6.43
N ARG A 92 -3.46 -8.99 6.23
CA ARG A 92 -4.57 -9.94 6.04
C ARG A 92 -5.44 -10.07 7.28
N VAL A 93 -4.83 -10.11 8.47
CA VAL A 93 -5.53 -10.41 9.72
C VAL A 93 -6.04 -9.15 10.41
N ARG A 94 -5.19 -8.12 10.55
CA ARG A 94 -5.48 -6.90 11.31
C ARG A 94 -5.89 -5.70 10.46
N GLY A 95 -5.64 -5.77 9.13
CA GLY A 95 -5.98 -4.69 8.20
C GLY A 95 -4.88 -3.63 8.04
N VAL A 96 -5.21 -2.59 7.26
CA VAL A 96 -4.25 -1.60 6.75
C VAL A 96 -3.63 -0.75 7.87
N HIS A 97 -4.45 -0.21 8.78
CA HIS A 97 -3.95 0.65 9.87
C HIS A 97 -2.95 -0.06 10.77
N ALA A 98 -3.23 -1.31 11.12
CA ALA A 98 -2.32 -2.11 11.96
C ALA A 98 -0.96 -2.38 11.28
N VAL A 99 -0.91 -2.44 9.95
CA VAL A 99 0.35 -2.56 9.21
C VAL A 99 1.17 -1.29 9.30
N TYR A 100 0.53 -0.12 9.17
CA TYR A 100 1.23 1.17 9.34
C TYR A 100 1.85 1.26 10.73
N ASP A 101 1.06 1.05 11.77
CA ASP A 101 1.52 1.09 13.16
C ASP A 101 2.67 0.10 13.40
N TYR A 102 2.52 -1.12 12.90
CA TYR A 102 3.54 -2.15 13.02
C TYR A 102 4.85 -1.76 12.32
N LEU A 103 4.79 -1.32 11.05
CA LEU A 103 5.97 -0.94 10.29
C LEU A 103 6.68 0.27 10.94
N ILE A 104 5.93 1.29 11.34
CA ILE A 104 6.49 2.48 11.99
C ILE A 104 7.22 2.10 13.28
N GLN A 105 6.56 1.32 14.15
CA GLN A 105 7.12 0.90 15.43
C GLN A 105 8.40 0.05 15.25
N GLU A 106 8.35 -0.94 14.37
CA GLU A 106 9.48 -1.85 14.16
C GLU A 106 10.65 -1.18 13.43
N VAL A 107 10.40 -0.22 12.53
CA VAL A 107 11.44 0.56 11.86
C VAL A 107 12.07 1.57 12.82
N GLN A 108 11.28 2.24 13.65
CA GLN A 108 11.76 3.20 14.64
C GLN A 108 12.61 2.56 15.75
N LYS A 109 12.32 1.31 16.09
CA LYS A 109 12.97 0.61 17.20
C LYS A 109 14.51 0.56 17.11
N PRO A 110 15.14 0.13 16.00
CA PRO A 110 16.59 0.15 15.85
C PRO A 110 17.19 1.56 15.92
N TYR A 111 16.51 2.56 15.35
CA TYR A 111 17.00 3.95 15.37
C TYR A 111 16.96 4.54 16.77
N ARG A 112 15.86 4.37 17.50
CA ARG A 112 15.74 4.83 18.89
C ARG A 112 16.73 4.14 19.83
N GLN A 113 17.03 2.86 19.60
CA GLN A 113 18.07 2.14 20.35
C GLN A 113 19.46 2.74 20.16
N GLN A 114 19.73 3.38 19.04
CA GLN A 114 20.98 4.07 18.74
C GLN A 114 20.94 5.57 19.06
N GLY A 115 19.88 6.06 19.70
CA GLY A 115 19.72 7.47 20.04
C GLY A 115 19.40 8.38 18.86
N VAL A 116 19.00 7.82 17.71
CA VAL A 116 18.57 8.57 16.54
C VAL A 116 17.06 8.73 16.56
N ASP A 117 16.60 9.97 16.53
CA ASP A 117 15.18 10.29 16.49
C ASP A 117 14.78 10.69 15.09
N ILE A 118 13.82 9.96 14.51
CA ILE A 118 13.28 10.17 13.16
C ILE A 118 11.78 10.43 13.29
N ASN A 119 11.28 11.48 12.63
CA ASN A 119 9.86 11.75 12.62
C ASN A 119 9.12 10.68 11.81
N ASP A 120 8.01 10.19 12.34
CA ASP A 120 7.21 9.10 11.77
C ASP A 120 6.75 9.37 10.33
N LYS A 121 6.51 10.64 9.96
CA LYS A 121 6.09 11.04 8.60
C LYS A 121 6.98 10.50 7.48
N HIS A 122 8.29 10.37 7.73
CA HIS A 122 9.24 9.86 6.72
C HIS A 122 9.02 8.37 6.46
N ILE A 123 8.66 7.62 7.49
CA ILE A 123 8.33 6.19 7.38
C ILE A 123 6.93 6.02 6.79
N GLU A 124 5.98 6.84 7.22
CA GLU A 124 4.59 6.82 6.72
C GLU A 124 4.52 7.02 5.21
N VAL A 125 5.30 7.95 4.66
CA VAL A 125 5.37 8.17 3.20
C VAL A 125 5.84 6.92 2.46
N ILE A 126 6.86 6.22 2.99
CA ILE A 126 7.35 4.98 2.41
C ILE A 126 6.29 3.89 2.50
N CYS A 127 5.68 3.70 3.67
CA CYS A 127 4.61 2.71 3.87
C CYS A 127 3.41 2.96 2.96
N ARG A 128 3.03 4.24 2.75
CA ARG A 128 1.96 4.60 1.81
C ARG A 128 2.28 4.13 0.39
N GLN A 129 3.52 4.33 -0.09
CA GLN A 129 3.92 3.86 -1.41
C GLN A 129 3.95 2.33 -1.52
N MET A 130 4.30 1.63 -0.45
CA MET A 130 4.26 0.16 -0.40
C MET A 130 2.83 -0.40 -0.52
N MET A 131 1.81 0.33 -0.08
CA MET A 131 0.40 -0.07 -0.08
C MET A 131 -0.46 0.65 -1.13
N ARG A 132 0.16 1.29 -2.11
CA ARG A 132 -0.52 2.05 -3.16
C ARG A 132 -1.29 1.17 -4.13
N LYS A 133 -0.86 -0.06 -4.34
CA LYS A 133 -1.45 -0.98 -5.33
C LYS A 133 -2.46 -1.94 -4.68
N VAL A 134 -3.48 -2.26 -5.45
CA VAL A 134 -4.52 -3.25 -5.09
C VAL A 134 -4.62 -4.30 -6.17
N ARG A 135 -5.03 -5.50 -5.79
CA ARG A 135 -5.36 -6.57 -6.72
C ARG A 135 -6.87 -6.62 -6.90
N VAL A 136 -7.31 -6.51 -8.12
CA VAL A 136 -8.73 -6.66 -8.47
C VAL A 136 -9.10 -8.15 -8.35
N GLU A 137 -10.07 -8.47 -7.51
CA GLU A 137 -10.60 -9.84 -7.38
C GLU A 137 -11.72 -10.07 -8.38
N ASP A 138 -12.74 -9.24 -8.32
CA ASP A 138 -13.83 -9.23 -9.28
C ASP A 138 -13.92 -7.83 -9.91
N ALA A 139 -13.92 -7.76 -11.22
CA ALA A 139 -14.05 -6.50 -11.95
C ALA A 139 -15.50 -5.96 -11.96
N GLY A 140 -16.50 -6.82 -11.69
CA GLY A 140 -17.89 -6.43 -11.82
C GLY A 140 -18.17 -5.83 -13.21
N ASP A 141 -18.94 -4.73 -13.22
CA ASP A 141 -19.28 -3.99 -14.46
C ASP A 141 -18.33 -2.81 -14.72
N SER A 142 -17.10 -2.85 -14.20
CA SER A 142 -16.06 -1.85 -14.44
C SER A 142 -15.15 -2.24 -15.61
N ASP A 143 -14.40 -1.26 -16.14
CA ASP A 143 -13.40 -1.45 -17.20
C ASP A 143 -12.10 -2.13 -16.71
N LEU A 144 -12.07 -2.59 -15.46
CA LEU A 144 -10.90 -3.24 -14.87
C LEU A 144 -10.85 -4.72 -15.28
N LEU A 145 -9.63 -5.27 -15.26
CA LEU A 145 -9.42 -6.69 -15.54
C LEU A 145 -9.28 -7.44 -14.21
N SER A 146 -10.10 -8.47 -13.99
CA SER A 146 -9.99 -9.37 -12.84
C SER A 146 -8.61 -10.01 -12.75
N GLY A 147 -8.03 -10.05 -11.54
CA GLY A 147 -6.68 -10.55 -11.29
C GLY A 147 -5.56 -9.54 -11.57
N SER A 148 -5.83 -8.39 -12.19
CA SER A 148 -4.83 -7.35 -12.43
C SER A 148 -4.45 -6.58 -11.16
N THR A 149 -3.26 -6.00 -11.18
CA THR A 149 -2.79 -5.10 -10.13
C THR A 149 -2.90 -3.67 -10.63
N VAL A 150 -3.71 -2.86 -9.96
CA VAL A 150 -3.98 -1.47 -10.34
C VAL A 150 -3.63 -0.52 -9.19
N ASP A 151 -3.53 0.76 -9.49
CA ASP A 151 -3.41 1.81 -8.47
C ASP A 151 -4.73 1.93 -7.69
N LEU A 152 -4.62 2.20 -6.40
CA LEU A 152 -5.79 2.36 -5.55
C LEU A 152 -6.73 3.46 -6.04
N ILE A 153 -6.17 4.62 -6.41
CA ILE A 153 -6.96 5.76 -6.89
C ILE A 153 -7.75 5.35 -8.14
N ARG A 154 -7.08 4.74 -9.12
CA ARG A 154 -7.75 4.25 -10.33
C ARG A 154 -8.85 3.23 -10.04
N PHE A 155 -8.66 2.40 -9.01
CA PHE A 155 -9.70 1.45 -8.58
C PHE A 155 -10.89 2.18 -7.95
N GLU A 156 -10.63 3.18 -7.12
CA GLU A 156 -11.68 4.00 -6.48
C GLU A 156 -12.46 4.79 -7.51
N ASP A 157 -11.79 5.41 -8.50
CA ASP A 157 -12.43 6.11 -9.63
C ASP A 157 -13.35 5.18 -10.44
N ALA A 158 -12.86 3.96 -10.76
CA ALA A 158 -13.65 2.97 -11.47
C ALA A 158 -14.87 2.50 -10.65
N LYS A 159 -14.69 2.31 -9.35
CA LYS A 159 -15.78 1.96 -8.44
C LYS A 159 -16.83 3.06 -8.36
N GLU A 160 -16.39 4.32 -8.25
CA GLU A 160 -17.29 5.48 -8.23
C GLU A 160 -18.05 5.63 -9.55
N ALA A 161 -17.40 5.40 -10.69
CA ALA A 161 -18.04 5.41 -12.00
C ALA A 161 -19.18 4.38 -12.11
N VAL A 162 -18.94 3.14 -11.63
CA VAL A 162 -19.98 2.11 -11.57
C VAL A 162 -21.09 2.48 -10.59
N GLN A 163 -20.74 3.05 -9.42
CA GLN A 163 -21.73 3.50 -8.45
C GLN A 163 -22.65 4.58 -9.03
N LYS A 164 -22.12 5.57 -9.74
CA LYS A 164 -22.92 6.60 -10.41
C LYS A 164 -23.89 6.00 -11.44
N ARG A 165 -23.51 4.95 -12.16
CA ARG A 165 -24.39 4.22 -13.09
C ARG A 165 -25.49 3.46 -12.36
N ILE A 166 -25.17 2.85 -11.21
CA ILE A 166 -26.18 2.21 -10.34
C ILE A 166 -27.19 3.25 -9.82
N ASP A 167 -26.70 4.39 -9.34
CA ASP A 167 -27.55 5.47 -8.82
C ASP A 167 -28.42 6.11 -9.91
N ALA A 168 -27.96 6.09 -11.19
CA ALA A 168 -28.74 6.50 -12.35
C ALA A 168 -29.80 5.46 -12.78
N GLY A 169 -29.82 4.27 -12.14
CA GLY A 169 -30.76 3.21 -12.45
C GLY A 169 -30.44 2.43 -13.72
N GLU A 170 -29.18 2.48 -14.19
CA GLU A 170 -28.72 1.65 -15.31
C GLU A 170 -28.69 0.19 -14.90
N THR A 171 -29.11 -0.67 -15.80
CA THR A 171 -29.06 -2.13 -15.64
C THR A 171 -28.34 -2.76 -16.82
N ASN A 172 -27.56 -3.80 -16.57
CA ASN A 172 -26.91 -4.59 -17.61
C ASN A 172 -27.75 -5.84 -17.87
N ASP A 173 -28.35 -5.97 -19.08
CA ASP A 173 -29.23 -7.09 -19.45
C ASP A 173 -30.39 -7.38 -18.46
N GLY A 174 -30.88 -6.34 -17.76
CA GLY A 174 -31.94 -6.48 -16.74
C GLY A 174 -31.46 -6.98 -15.37
N LEU A 175 -30.13 -7.07 -15.17
CA LEU A 175 -29.50 -7.39 -13.91
C LEU A 175 -28.93 -6.11 -13.27
N GLU A 176 -28.91 -6.08 -11.94
CA GLU A 176 -28.24 -5.00 -11.19
C GLU A 176 -26.73 -5.03 -11.45
N LEU A 177 -26.16 -3.85 -11.67
CA LEU A 177 -24.73 -3.68 -11.85
C LEU A 177 -23.96 -4.08 -10.59
N LYS A 178 -22.84 -4.79 -10.75
CA LYS A 178 -21.97 -5.23 -9.67
C LYS A 178 -20.78 -4.29 -9.49
N LEU A 179 -20.53 -3.89 -8.25
CA LEU A 179 -19.35 -3.11 -7.90
C LEU A 179 -18.08 -3.98 -7.97
N PRO A 180 -16.94 -3.42 -8.42
CA PRO A 180 -15.67 -4.11 -8.38
C PRO A 180 -15.21 -4.35 -6.93
N THR A 181 -14.52 -5.48 -6.70
CA THR A 181 -13.91 -5.83 -5.42
C THR A 181 -12.41 -5.96 -5.55
N CYS A 182 -11.68 -5.58 -4.51
CA CYS A 182 -10.22 -5.66 -4.49
C CYS A 182 -9.67 -6.08 -3.13
N THR A 183 -8.45 -6.61 -3.17
CA THR A 183 -7.64 -6.87 -1.98
C THR A 183 -6.41 -5.95 -1.98
N ARG A 184 -6.15 -5.31 -0.85
CA ARG A 184 -4.95 -4.50 -0.66
C ARG A 184 -3.69 -5.34 -0.76
N LEU A 185 -2.69 -4.82 -1.45
CA LEU A 185 -1.38 -5.46 -1.57
C LEU A 185 -0.33 -4.66 -0.80
N LEU A 186 0.52 -5.37 -0.08
CA LEU A 186 1.74 -4.80 0.48
C LEU A 186 2.92 -5.26 -0.38
N MET A 187 3.58 -4.31 -1.03
CA MET A 187 4.75 -4.56 -1.87
C MET A 187 6.02 -4.09 -1.17
N GLY A 188 7.13 -4.79 -1.37
CA GLY A 188 8.45 -4.26 -1.01
C GLY A 188 8.78 -3.00 -1.82
N ILE A 189 9.64 -2.14 -1.30
CA ILE A 189 10.00 -0.85 -1.93
C ILE A 189 10.54 -1.03 -3.34
N THR A 190 11.38 -2.06 -3.59
CA THR A 190 11.91 -2.36 -4.92
C THR A 190 10.80 -2.68 -5.90
N LYS A 191 9.89 -3.59 -5.52
CA LYS A 191 8.75 -3.97 -6.37
C LYS A 191 7.77 -2.82 -6.58
N ALA A 192 7.49 -2.02 -5.55
CA ALA A 192 6.65 -0.85 -5.64
C ALA A 192 7.23 0.20 -6.60
N SER A 193 8.56 0.38 -6.58
CA SER A 193 9.26 1.32 -7.48
C SER A 193 9.23 0.88 -8.95
N LEU A 194 9.23 -0.42 -9.23
CA LEU A 194 9.11 -0.96 -10.59
C LEU A 194 7.66 -1.00 -11.08
N ALA A 195 6.70 -1.07 -10.18
CA ALA A 195 5.26 -1.11 -10.49
C ALA A 195 4.63 0.29 -10.64
N THR A 196 5.42 1.33 -10.86
CA THR A 196 4.92 2.68 -11.12
C THR A 196 4.30 2.79 -12.51
N ASP A 197 3.38 3.75 -12.68
CA ASP A 197 2.73 3.97 -13.97
C ASP A 197 3.67 4.63 -14.97
N SER A 198 4.66 5.42 -14.49
CA SER A 198 5.73 6.00 -15.30
C SER A 198 6.79 4.96 -15.66
N PHE A 199 6.86 4.60 -16.94
CA PHE A 199 7.91 3.70 -17.42
C PHE A 199 9.30 4.34 -17.42
N LEU A 200 9.40 5.66 -17.55
CA LEU A 200 10.68 6.38 -17.48
C LEU A 200 11.28 6.29 -16.06
N SER A 201 10.46 6.47 -15.04
CA SER A 201 10.86 6.32 -13.65
C SER A 201 11.33 4.90 -13.33
N ALA A 202 10.56 3.91 -13.75
CA ALA A 202 10.88 2.50 -13.56
C ALA A 202 12.18 2.10 -14.30
N ALA A 203 12.32 2.48 -15.56
CA ALA A 203 13.50 2.18 -16.38
C ALA A 203 14.80 2.79 -15.83
N SER A 204 14.72 3.95 -15.19
CA SER A 204 15.88 4.59 -14.58
C SER A 204 16.34 3.97 -13.25
N PHE A 205 15.55 3.06 -12.70
CA PHE A 205 15.85 2.39 -11.43
C PHE A 205 16.53 1.04 -11.64
N GLN A 206 15.82 0.10 -12.25
CA GLN A 206 16.32 -1.26 -12.53
C GLN A 206 15.63 -1.84 -13.76
N GLU A 207 16.17 -2.94 -14.31
CA GLU A 207 15.58 -3.68 -15.43
C GLU A 207 15.25 -2.82 -16.66
N THR A 208 16.10 -1.86 -16.98
CA THR A 208 15.88 -0.84 -18.03
C THR A 208 15.38 -1.43 -19.34
N THR A 209 16.06 -2.46 -19.84
CA THR A 209 15.71 -3.09 -21.14
C THR A 209 14.33 -3.72 -21.10
N LYS A 210 13.98 -4.44 -20.03
CA LYS A 210 12.69 -5.09 -19.87
C LYS A 210 11.56 -4.08 -19.81
N VAL A 211 11.71 -3.05 -18.96
CA VAL A 211 10.70 -2.00 -18.77
C VAL A 211 10.45 -1.24 -20.07
N LEU A 212 11.50 -0.85 -20.78
CA LEU A 212 11.37 -0.14 -22.06
C LEU A 212 10.76 -1.02 -23.16
N THR A 213 11.11 -2.30 -23.21
CA THR A 213 10.52 -3.25 -24.16
C THR A 213 9.03 -3.43 -23.90
N GLU A 214 8.64 -3.65 -22.64
CA GLU A 214 7.23 -3.77 -22.26
C GLU A 214 6.44 -2.49 -22.56
N ALA A 215 7.01 -1.32 -22.26
CA ALA A 215 6.39 -0.04 -22.56
C ALA A 215 6.19 0.17 -24.07
N ALA A 216 7.19 -0.21 -24.89
CA ALA A 216 7.10 -0.12 -26.35
C ALA A 216 6.05 -1.06 -26.94
N ILE A 217 5.98 -2.32 -26.46
CA ILE A 217 4.99 -3.29 -26.92
C ILE A 217 3.56 -2.85 -26.55
N GLN A 218 3.37 -2.28 -25.36
CA GLN A 218 2.08 -1.84 -24.85
C GLN A 218 1.69 -0.45 -25.36
N GLY A 219 2.59 0.28 -26.04
CA GLY A 219 2.35 1.65 -26.48
C GLY A 219 2.08 2.62 -25.31
N LYS A 220 2.75 2.42 -24.17
CA LYS A 220 2.53 3.24 -22.98
C LYS A 220 2.93 4.70 -23.21
N VAL A 221 2.08 5.60 -22.71
CA VAL A 221 2.35 7.04 -22.67
C VAL A 221 2.68 7.44 -21.25
N ASP A 222 3.78 8.17 -21.06
CA ASP A 222 4.15 8.73 -19.75
C ASP A 222 3.66 10.17 -19.65
N HIS A 223 2.78 10.43 -18.71
CA HIS A 223 2.16 11.74 -18.51
C HIS A 223 3.06 12.72 -17.75
N LEU A 224 4.27 12.32 -17.33
CA LEU A 224 5.24 13.14 -16.64
C LEU A 224 4.71 13.80 -15.34
N LEU A 225 3.91 13.07 -14.60
CA LEU A 225 3.30 13.55 -13.35
C LEU A 225 4.24 13.53 -12.15
N GLY A 226 5.28 12.68 -12.17
CA GLY A 226 6.23 12.54 -11.08
C GLY A 226 7.42 13.51 -11.19
N LEU A 227 8.24 13.50 -10.14
CA LEU A 227 9.45 14.34 -10.10
C LEU A 227 10.56 13.80 -11.00
N LYS A 228 10.79 12.48 -10.95
CA LYS A 228 11.91 11.80 -11.58
C LYS A 228 11.86 11.86 -13.11
N GLU A 229 10.71 11.67 -13.71
CA GLU A 229 10.45 11.73 -15.13
C GLU A 229 10.79 13.11 -15.70
N ASN A 230 10.33 14.16 -15.01
CA ASN A 230 10.60 15.53 -15.41
C ASN A 230 12.08 15.88 -15.30
N VAL A 231 12.76 15.42 -14.25
CA VAL A 231 14.20 15.62 -14.09
C VAL A 231 14.99 14.92 -15.19
N ILE A 232 14.62 13.69 -15.57
CA ILE A 232 15.30 12.94 -16.64
C ILE A 232 15.19 13.67 -17.98
N ILE A 233 14.01 14.24 -18.30
CA ILE A 233 13.78 14.95 -19.56
C ILE A 233 14.32 16.38 -19.53
N GLY A 234 14.68 16.91 -18.34
CA GLY A 234 15.16 18.27 -18.17
C GLY A 234 14.05 19.32 -18.11
N LYS A 235 12.81 18.91 -17.78
CA LYS A 235 11.70 19.82 -17.50
C LYS A 235 11.67 20.23 -16.03
N LEU A 236 11.02 21.36 -15.75
CA LEU A 236 10.74 21.74 -14.36
C LEU A 236 9.86 20.69 -13.68
N ILE A 237 10.20 20.37 -12.43
CA ILE A 237 9.41 19.43 -11.63
C ILE A 237 8.02 20.03 -11.34
N PRO A 238 6.95 19.22 -11.25
CA PRO A 238 5.61 19.69 -10.95
C PRO A 238 5.44 20.03 -9.44
N ALA A 239 6.33 20.86 -8.93
CA ALA A 239 6.35 21.34 -7.55
C ALA A 239 7.04 22.72 -7.48
N GLY A 240 6.63 23.56 -6.53
CA GLY A 240 7.19 24.92 -6.38
C GLY A 240 6.99 25.76 -7.63
N SER A 241 8.06 26.38 -8.13
CA SER A 241 8.05 27.22 -9.35
C SER A 241 7.66 26.48 -10.63
N GLY A 242 7.69 25.14 -10.63
CA GLY A 242 7.29 24.32 -11.77
C GLY A 242 5.76 24.09 -11.87
N LEU A 243 4.99 24.51 -10.89
CA LEU A 243 3.52 24.43 -10.93
C LEU A 243 2.96 25.38 -11.99
N SER A 244 1.91 24.94 -12.69
CA SER A 244 1.23 25.73 -13.73
C SER A 244 0.69 27.07 -13.22
N VAL A 245 0.34 27.14 -11.93
CA VAL A 245 -0.11 28.37 -11.27
C VAL A 245 0.96 29.47 -11.34
N TYR A 246 2.23 29.13 -11.13
CA TYR A 246 3.34 30.09 -11.16
C TYR A 246 3.79 30.41 -12.58
N ARG A 247 3.64 29.48 -13.55
CA ARG A 247 3.99 29.72 -14.95
C ARG A 247 3.14 30.79 -15.64
N LYS A 248 1.97 31.09 -15.11
CA LYS A 248 1.12 32.17 -15.63
C LYS A 248 1.74 33.57 -15.40
N TYR A 249 2.67 33.69 -14.47
CA TYR A 249 3.36 34.96 -14.17
C TYR A 249 4.63 35.17 -15.00
N ASP A 250 5.23 34.10 -15.54
CA ASP A 250 6.45 34.19 -16.35
C ASP A 250 6.17 34.63 -17.80
N LYS A 251 4.93 34.79 -18.22
CA LYS A 251 4.52 35.24 -19.57
C LYS A 251 4.24 36.73 -19.66
N VAL A 252 4.69 37.53 -18.72
CA VAL A 252 4.74 38.98 -18.90
C VAL A 252 6.08 39.30 -19.56
N ASP A 253 6.09 39.15 -20.89
CA ASP A 253 7.25 39.49 -21.71
C ASP A 253 7.55 40.96 -21.59
N ASP A 254 8.83 41.30 -21.59
CA ASP A 254 9.41 42.66 -21.58
C ASP A 254 9.06 43.49 -22.84
N GLU A 255 8.21 42.94 -23.71
CA GLU A 255 7.71 43.66 -24.89
C GLU A 255 6.18 43.55 -24.93
N GLY A 256 5.53 44.65 -24.63
CA GLY A 256 4.09 44.83 -24.62
C GLY A 256 3.36 44.52 -25.92
N THR A 257 3.36 43.27 -26.36
CA THR A 257 2.56 42.79 -27.48
C THR A 257 1.82 41.55 -27.06
N ALA A 258 0.55 41.74 -26.73
CA ALA A 258 -0.40 40.63 -26.48
C ALA A 258 -0.60 39.85 -27.81
N GLN A 259 0.00 38.69 -27.93
CA GLN A 259 -0.47 37.67 -28.87
C GLN A 259 -1.36 36.68 -28.12
N SER A 260 -2.64 36.86 -28.31
CA SER A 260 -3.69 35.89 -27.92
C SER A 260 -3.54 34.65 -28.81
N GLY A 261 -2.85 33.63 -28.27
CA GLY A 261 -2.88 32.29 -28.78
C GLY A 261 -3.82 31.47 -27.90
N GLU A 262 -5.09 31.46 -28.25
CA GLU A 262 -6.08 30.51 -27.74
C GLU A 262 -5.70 29.10 -28.25
N GLU A 263 -4.98 28.32 -27.44
CA GLU A 263 -5.09 26.87 -27.45
C GLU A 263 -5.83 26.47 -26.18
N ALA A 264 -7.09 26.14 -26.37
CA ALA A 264 -7.96 25.59 -25.36
C ALA A 264 -7.37 24.23 -24.92
N VAL A 265 -6.76 24.22 -23.73
CA VAL A 265 -6.54 22.99 -22.97
C VAL A 265 -7.85 22.75 -22.22
N PRO A 266 -8.45 21.54 -22.32
CA PRO A 266 -9.69 21.25 -21.61
C PRO A 266 -9.48 21.47 -20.09
N GLU A 267 -10.41 22.17 -19.48
CA GLU A 267 -10.51 22.31 -18.04
C GLU A 267 -10.71 20.92 -17.42
N GLU A 268 -9.64 20.33 -16.95
CA GLU A 268 -9.69 19.21 -16.03
C GLU A 268 -9.92 19.81 -14.65
N GLU A 269 -11.11 19.59 -14.12
CA GLU A 269 -11.53 20.03 -12.79
C GLU A 269 -10.49 19.64 -11.74
N ALA A 270 -9.97 20.62 -11.03
CA ALA A 270 -9.08 20.42 -9.89
C ALA A 270 -9.82 19.63 -8.81
N PRO A 271 -9.21 18.60 -8.20
CA PRO A 271 -9.85 17.86 -7.12
C PRO A 271 -10.17 18.78 -5.96
N ALA A 272 -11.39 18.68 -5.45
CA ALA A 272 -12.02 19.51 -4.42
C ALA A 272 -11.39 19.43 -3.00
N GLU A 273 -10.16 18.97 -2.87
CA GLU A 273 -9.50 18.81 -1.56
C GLU A 273 -8.81 20.06 -1.01
N ALA A 274 -8.76 21.16 -1.76
CA ALA A 274 -8.13 22.40 -1.27
C ALA A 274 -9.08 23.34 -0.51
N ALA A 275 -10.38 23.01 -0.41
CA ALA A 275 -11.39 23.92 0.16
C ALA A 275 -11.72 23.67 1.64
N VAL A 276 -11.15 22.66 2.30
CA VAL A 276 -11.55 22.30 3.68
C VAL A 276 -10.62 22.87 4.76
N LEU A 277 -9.56 23.57 4.41
CA LEU A 277 -8.60 24.08 5.40
C LEU A 277 -8.73 25.58 5.72
N SER A 278 -9.77 26.29 5.24
CA SER A 278 -9.93 27.72 5.54
C SER A 278 -11.06 28.08 6.49
N GLU A 279 -11.79 27.12 7.06
CA GLU A 279 -13.00 27.41 7.87
C GLU A 279 -12.92 27.05 9.35
N SER A 280 -11.73 26.84 9.92
CA SER A 280 -11.56 26.56 11.35
C SER A 280 -10.63 27.52 12.10
N ALA A 281 -10.60 28.79 11.71
CA ALA A 281 -9.85 29.83 12.42
C ALA A 281 -10.69 31.08 12.70
N GLU A 282 -11.93 30.92 13.15
CA GLU A 282 -12.69 31.96 13.85
C GLU A 282 -13.82 31.31 14.68
N VAL A 283 -13.54 30.94 15.92
CA VAL A 283 -14.33 31.16 17.15
C VAL A 283 -13.44 30.82 18.35
#